data_eebd82f5054096efdf072b1f18b12a97
#
_entry.id   eebd82f5054096efdf072b1f18b12a97
#
_cell.length_a   1.000
_cell.length_b   1.000
_cell.length_c   1.000
_cell.angle_alpha   90.00
_cell.angle_beta   90.00
_cell.angle_gamma   90.00
#
_symmetry.space_group_name_H-M   'P 1'
#
loop_
_entity.id
_entity.type
_entity.pdbx_description
1 polymer ?
#
loop_
_entity_poly.entity_id
_entity_poly.type
_entity_poly.pdbx_seq_one_letter_code
_entity_poly.pdbx_strand_id
1 'polypeptide(L)'
;MRKHSIKTLLRKTISITLIMAMTAGVVNMDGIVKSRSVVKGVEKTAKDVEKEDEVKVVKELKDEKTKNSNTYLMSDGSKKLEWYGDDIRYKENGKWKDYDSSLKEIENKDLKELEKTDVVESNKAIAQYKMVNTEGNSKQYFPEELGKDTPIIMKKDKYEIAFSQKTEKGEMPKKSDGDYEVIYTGEDSRTQYISLNNGVKENVIFNSRPAENTITYEYVLNGMYMELDEKTNVIGIYDEKGKKKAYISSPYLCDSTGTNYSFNIKYDIKNNGDTWTVTEALDEKFLNSKDTKYPVTLDPTMYWTSKDTVDASNPTSGYPANYVIDGGNEMLVGKISEGFYGQAIMKWRGLEERLKNKFISLAVLNVDIKEVVGNPVINIYPVEENWDVSQVTWNTKPSNSDELISSQTGFEQGKRYNLDVKKWMEKDCIW
;
A
#
# COMPACT_ATOMS: atom_id res chain seq x y z
N MET A 1 -27.28 -4.70 -24.33
CA MET A 1 -25.98 -4.07 -24.07
C MET A 1 -25.96 -3.62 -22.59
N ARG A 2 -25.32 -4.38 -21.73
CA ARG A 2 -25.20 -4.05 -20.30
C ARG A 2 -23.94 -3.21 -20.12
N LYS A 3 -24.12 -1.94 -19.76
CA LYS A 3 -23.04 -1.09 -19.26
C LYS A 3 -22.56 -1.68 -17.92
N HIS A 4 -21.54 -2.51 -17.95
CA HIS A 4 -20.83 -2.87 -16.72
C HIS A 4 -19.98 -1.65 -16.35
N SER A 5 -20.38 -1.03 -15.27
CA SER A 5 -19.72 0.13 -14.68
C SER A 5 -18.37 -0.33 -14.11
N ILE A 6 -17.29 0.22 -14.64
CA ILE A 6 -15.92 0.15 -14.11
C ILE A 6 -15.83 0.69 -12.67
N LYS A 7 -16.88 1.31 -12.16
CA LYS A 7 -16.96 1.92 -10.82
C LYS A 7 -16.82 0.96 -9.63
N THR A 8 -16.84 -0.35 -9.83
CA THR A 8 -16.83 -1.32 -8.72
C THR A 8 -15.43 -1.88 -8.39
N LEU A 9 -14.40 -1.61 -9.21
CA LEU A 9 -13.09 -2.26 -9.09
C LEU A 9 -12.12 -1.61 -8.10
N LEU A 10 -12.40 -0.42 -7.59
CA LEU A 10 -11.42 0.40 -6.84
C LEU A 10 -11.69 0.53 -5.32
N ARG A 11 -12.64 -0.20 -4.75
CA ARG A 11 -13.13 0.09 -3.38
C ARG A 11 -12.75 -0.90 -2.29
N LYS A 12 -11.77 -1.77 -2.46
CA LYS A 12 -11.34 -2.62 -1.33
C LYS A 12 -9.81 -2.62 -1.25
N THR A 13 -9.28 -1.72 -0.44
CA THR A 13 -7.93 -1.82 0.10
C THR A 13 -7.76 -3.21 0.70
N ILE A 14 -6.75 -3.96 0.29
CA ILE A 14 -6.40 -5.20 0.97
C ILE A 14 -5.84 -4.78 2.33
N SER A 15 -6.64 -4.95 3.37
CA SER A 15 -6.17 -4.75 4.72
C SER A 15 -5.50 -6.04 5.18
N ILE A 16 -4.18 -6.07 5.19
CA ILE A 16 -3.42 -7.16 5.82
C ILE A 16 -3.36 -6.84 7.31
N THR A 17 -4.04 -7.65 8.10
CA THR A 17 -4.07 -7.48 9.55
C THR A 17 -3.55 -8.73 10.23
N LEU A 18 -2.52 -8.59 11.05
CA LEU A 18 -2.07 -9.66 11.93
C LEU A 18 -2.86 -9.60 13.24
N ILE A 19 -3.67 -10.61 13.53
CA ILE A 19 -4.43 -10.74 14.76
C ILE A 19 -3.73 -11.72 15.68
N MET A 20 -3.42 -11.30 16.90
CA MET A 20 -2.79 -12.11 17.91
C MET A 20 -3.56 -12.06 19.23
N ALA A 21 -3.78 -13.21 19.84
CA ALA A 21 -4.25 -13.30 21.21
C ALA A 21 -3.04 -13.53 22.15
N MET A 22 -2.88 -12.67 23.13
CA MET A 22 -1.75 -12.69 24.07
C MET A 22 -2.26 -12.79 25.50
N THR A 23 -1.64 -13.64 26.29
CA THR A 23 -1.83 -13.68 27.74
C THR A 23 -0.61 -13.06 28.45
N ALA A 24 -0.85 -12.19 29.44
CA ALA A 24 0.19 -11.69 30.29
C ALA A 24 0.52 -12.78 31.35
N GLY A 25 1.46 -13.66 31.01
CA GLY A 25 1.97 -14.66 31.97
C GLY A 25 3.03 -14.02 32.86
N VAL A 26 2.74 -13.79 34.16
CA VAL A 26 3.78 -13.81 35.16
C VAL A 26 4.14 -15.27 35.32
N VAL A 27 5.24 -15.70 34.73
CA VAL A 27 5.77 -17.05 34.91
C VAL A 27 6.39 -17.12 36.29
N ASN A 28 5.61 -17.53 37.28
CA ASN A 28 6.15 -18.05 38.50
C ASN A 28 6.62 -19.48 38.19
N MET A 29 7.93 -19.74 38.23
CA MET A 29 8.54 -21.00 37.79
C MET A 29 8.11 -22.25 38.57
N ASP A 30 7.34 -22.12 39.62
CA ASP A 30 6.86 -23.23 40.45
C ASP A 30 5.51 -23.84 40.00
N GLY A 31 4.92 -23.33 38.91
CA GLY A 31 3.59 -23.72 38.42
C GLY A 31 3.53 -24.62 37.16
N ILE A 32 4.67 -25.00 36.57
CA ILE A 32 4.71 -25.65 35.24
C ILE A 32 4.37 -27.15 35.24
N VAL A 33 4.04 -27.75 36.37
CA VAL A 33 3.88 -29.22 36.45
C VAL A 33 2.42 -29.72 36.39
N LYS A 34 1.41 -28.89 36.16
CA LYS A 34 0.01 -29.36 36.23
C LYS A 34 -0.91 -29.00 35.06
N SER A 35 -0.46 -29.04 33.83
CA SER A 35 -1.40 -29.08 32.69
C SER A 35 -0.91 -29.90 31.49
N ARG A 36 -0.31 -31.03 31.74
CA ARG A 36 -0.27 -32.14 30.76
C ARG A 36 -1.40 -33.10 31.05
N SER A 37 -2.60 -32.79 30.60
CA SER A 37 -3.63 -33.79 30.44
C SER A 37 -3.29 -34.63 29.21
N VAL A 38 -2.70 -35.80 29.48
CA VAL A 38 -2.58 -36.89 28.54
C VAL A 38 -4.00 -37.26 28.10
N VAL A 39 -4.36 -36.96 26.87
CA VAL A 39 -5.60 -37.49 26.26
C VAL A 39 -5.39 -38.97 26.03
N LYS A 40 -5.79 -39.81 26.99
CA LYS A 40 -6.17 -41.18 26.74
C LYS A 40 -7.55 -41.16 26.12
N GLY A 41 -7.68 -41.83 24.97
CA GLY A 41 -8.94 -41.93 24.25
C GLY A 41 -10.11 -42.36 25.13
N VAL A 42 -11.09 -41.51 25.20
CA VAL A 42 -12.44 -41.81 25.65
C VAL A 42 -13.34 -41.27 24.57
N GLU A 43 -14.09 -42.16 23.91
CA GLU A 43 -15.21 -41.75 23.06
C GLU A 43 -16.19 -40.97 23.93
N LYS A 44 -16.19 -39.65 23.77
CA LYS A 44 -17.25 -38.77 24.31
C LYS A 44 -18.43 -38.80 23.36
N THR A 45 -19.54 -39.26 23.87
CA THR A 45 -20.83 -39.15 23.18
C THR A 45 -21.23 -37.66 23.01
N ALA A 46 -21.88 -37.35 21.91
CA ALA A 46 -22.19 -36.01 21.41
C ALA A 46 -23.11 -35.11 22.30
N LYS A 47 -23.18 -35.37 23.63
CA LYS A 47 -24.01 -34.62 24.56
C LYS A 47 -23.28 -33.76 25.59
N ASP A 48 -21.93 -33.87 25.68
CA ASP A 48 -21.14 -33.20 26.71
C ASP A 48 -20.15 -32.17 26.12
N VAL A 49 -20.49 -31.53 24.99
CA VAL A 49 -19.79 -30.31 24.56
C VAL A 49 -20.41 -29.16 25.34
N GLU A 50 -19.84 -28.90 26.53
CA GLU A 50 -20.00 -27.57 27.15
C GLU A 50 -19.63 -26.54 26.06
N LYS A 51 -20.55 -25.59 25.79
CA LYS A 51 -20.26 -24.44 24.95
C LYS A 51 -19.10 -23.72 25.64
N GLU A 52 -17.89 -23.83 25.06
CA GLU A 52 -16.82 -22.91 25.41
C GLU A 52 -17.39 -21.49 25.19
N ASP A 53 -17.45 -20.71 26.27
CA ASP A 53 -17.91 -19.34 26.19
C ASP A 53 -17.01 -18.60 25.20
N GLU A 54 -17.60 -18.09 24.15
CA GLU A 54 -16.90 -17.35 23.08
C GLU A 54 -16.14 -16.19 23.71
N VAL A 55 -14.81 -16.18 23.59
CA VAL A 55 -13.96 -15.11 24.12
C VAL A 55 -14.24 -13.82 23.38
N LYS A 56 -14.76 -12.81 24.09
CA LYS A 56 -15.25 -11.54 23.50
C LYS A 56 -14.37 -10.37 23.89
N VAL A 57 -14.34 -9.35 23.02
CA VAL A 57 -13.70 -8.06 23.34
C VAL A 57 -14.47 -7.38 24.46
N VAL A 58 -13.78 -7.03 25.55
CA VAL A 58 -14.33 -6.26 26.66
C VAL A 58 -14.12 -4.77 26.44
N LYS A 59 -12.92 -4.36 26.07
CA LYS A 59 -12.59 -2.95 25.79
C LYS A 59 -11.33 -2.81 24.98
N GLU A 60 -11.23 -1.70 24.27
CA GLU A 60 -9.98 -1.25 23.64
C GLU A 60 -9.06 -0.60 24.66
N LEU A 61 -7.77 -0.97 24.62
CA LEU A 61 -6.73 -0.38 25.47
C LEU A 61 -6.11 0.82 24.73
N LYS A 62 -6.73 1.99 24.88
CA LYS A 62 -6.39 3.20 24.13
C LYS A 62 -4.95 3.65 24.32
N ASP A 63 -4.37 3.43 25.50
CA ASP A 63 -2.98 3.78 25.82
C ASP A 63 -1.95 2.87 25.13
N GLU A 64 -2.40 1.71 24.63
CA GLU A 64 -1.57 0.75 23.89
C GLU A 64 -1.69 0.89 22.37
N LYS A 65 -2.44 1.89 21.89
CA LYS A 65 -2.52 2.20 20.46
C LYS A 65 -1.18 2.65 19.89
N THR A 66 -0.92 2.24 18.65
CA THR A 66 0.20 2.78 17.86
C THR A 66 -0.33 3.29 16.52
N LYS A 67 0.53 3.82 15.67
CA LYS A 67 0.14 4.30 14.34
C LYS A 67 -0.55 3.22 13.48
N ASN A 68 -0.24 1.94 13.74
CA ASN A 68 -0.71 0.80 12.94
C ASN A 68 -1.22 -0.37 13.78
N SER A 69 -1.53 -0.20 15.07
CA SER A 69 -2.05 -1.30 15.88
C SER A 69 -3.11 -0.86 16.88
N ASN A 70 -4.04 -1.78 17.15
CA ASN A 70 -5.00 -1.72 18.25
C ASN A 70 -4.75 -2.87 19.22
N THR A 71 -4.97 -2.62 20.51
CA THR A 71 -4.92 -3.65 21.55
C THR A 71 -6.25 -3.68 22.29
N TYR A 72 -6.78 -4.88 22.50
CA TYR A 72 -8.06 -5.10 23.20
C TYR A 72 -7.87 -6.03 24.38
N LEU A 73 -8.59 -5.75 25.47
CA LEU A 73 -8.74 -6.68 26.57
C LEU A 73 -9.90 -7.64 26.24
N MET A 74 -9.65 -8.94 26.40
CA MET A 74 -10.62 -9.99 26.16
C MET A 74 -11.30 -10.44 27.44
N SER A 75 -12.45 -11.12 27.32
CA SER A 75 -13.26 -11.60 28.45
C SER A 75 -12.59 -12.64 29.34
N ASP A 76 -11.59 -13.36 28.79
CA ASP A 76 -10.77 -14.32 29.54
C ASP A 76 -9.51 -13.68 30.17
N GLY A 77 -9.39 -12.34 30.11
CA GLY A 77 -8.22 -11.60 30.61
C GLY A 77 -7.05 -11.56 29.67
N SER A 78 -7.10 -12.24 28.53
CA SER A 78 -6.06 -12.15 27.50
C SER A 78 -6.10 -10.81 26.75
N LYS A 79 -5.09 -10.52 25.95
CA LYS A 79 -5.06 -9.35 25.05
C LYS A 79 -5.08 -9.80 23.60
N LYS A 80 -5.89 -9.14 22.78
CA LYS A 80 -5.87 -9.24 21.32
C LYS A 80 -5.11 -8.03 20.77
N LEU A 81 -4.04 -8.27 20.00
CA LEU A 81 -3.33 -7.26 19.23
C LEU A 81 -3.74 -7.37 17.77
N GLU A 82 -4.21 -6.29 17.18
CA GLU A 82 -4.40 -6.14 15.74
C GLU A 82 -3.28 -5.24 15.21
N TRP A 83 -2.50 -5.78 14.27
CA TRP A 83 -1.39 -5.07 13.64
C TRP A 83 -1.66 -4.94 12.15
N TYR A 84 -1.75 -3.71 11.66
CA TYR A 84 -2.08 -3.38 10.28
C TYR A 84 -0.80 -3.23 9.46
N GLY A 85 -0.87 -3.58 8.18
CA GLY A 85 0.24 -3.42 7.21
C GLY A 85 0.62 -1.96 7.00
N ASP A 86 -0.38 -1.08 6.98
CA ASP A 86 -0.20 0.36 6.81
C ASP A 86 -0.42 1.14 8.10
N ASP A 87 0.07 2.36 8.12
CA ASP A 87 -0.28 3.32 9.14
C ASP A 87 -1.75 3.70 9.00
N ILE A 88 -2.56 3.34 10.00
CA ILE A 88 -4.00 3.65 10.02
C ILE A 88 -4.29 4.96 10.75
N ARG A 89 -3.28 5.55 11.41
CA ARG A 89 -3.40 6.83 12.11
C ARG A 89 -2.08 7.55 12.26
N TYR A 90 -2.16 8.83 12.57
CA TYR A 90 -1.03 9.69 12.83
C TYR A 90 -1.23 10.47 14.15
N LYS A 91 -0.17 11.09 14.67
CA LYS A 91 -0.26 11.95 15.86
C LYS A 91 -0.32 13.42 15.45
N GLU A 92 -1.34 14.11 15.97
CA GLU A 92 -1.44 15.56 15.91
C GLU A 92 -1.60 16.11 17.35
N ASN A 93 -0.72 17.03 17.74
CA ASN A 93 -0.69 17.59 19.10
C ASN A 93 -0.71 16.52 20.22
N GLY A 94 0.01 15.41 19.99
CA GLY A 94 0.14 14.28 20.92
C GLY A 94 -1.05 13.30 20.93
N LYS A 95 -2.12 13.59 20.22
CA LYS A 95 -3.32 12.73 20.10
C LYS A 95 -3.30 11.93 18.82
N TRP A 96 -3.81 10.70 18.88
CA TRP A 96 -4.02 9.88 17.71
C TRP A 96 -5.23 10.36 16.91
N LYS A 97 -5.05 10.50 15.59
CA LYS A 97 -6.09 10.72 14.60
C LYS A 97 -6.00 9.64 13.54
N ASP A 98 -7.13 9.15 13.09
CA ASP A 98 -7.17 8.18 11.99
C ASP A 98 -6.98 8.91 10.65
N TYR A 99 -6.36 8.23 9.68
CA TYR A 99 -6.28 8.73 8.31
C TYR A 99 -7.63 8.65 7.62
N ASP A 100 -7.93 9.67 6.85
CA ASP A 100 -9.02 9.69 5.89
C ASP A 100 -8.53 10.36 4.60
N SER A 101 -8.15 9.54 3.62
CA SER A 101 -7.68 10.02 2.33
C SER A 101 -8.82 10.35 1.36
N SER A 102 -10.09 10.26 1.78
CA SER A 102 -11.20 10.76 0.96
C SER A 102 -11.03 12.25 0.67
N LEU A 103 -11.48 12.67 -0.49
CA LEU A 103 -11.38 14.04 -0.94
C LEU A 103 -12.61 14.84 -0.50
N LYS A 104 -12.37 16.05 -0.05
CA LYS A 104 -13.40 17.03 0.29
C LYS A 104 -13.16 18.34 -0.46
N GLU A 105 -14.21 19.15 -0.61
CA GLU A 105 -14.06 20.52 -1.08
C GLU A 105 -13.11 21.31 -0.16
N ILE A 106 -12.24 22.12 -0.78
CA ILE A 106 -11.29 22.92 -0.03
C ILE A 106 -12.00 24.04 0.76
N GLU A 107 -11.64 24.23 2.00
CA GLU A 107 -12.18 25.26 2.88
C GLU A 107 -11.19 26.42 3.04
N ASN A 108 -11.64 27.57 3.59
CA ASN A 108 -10.78 28.73 3.83
C ASN A 108 -9.53 28.42 4.67
N LYS A 109 -9.63 27.46 5.61
CA LYS A 109 -8.46 27.06 6.41
C LYS A 109 -7.43 26.32 5.55
N ASP A 110 -7.88 25.47 4.62
CA ASP A 110 -7.02 24.70 3.72
C ASP A 110 -6.37 25.65 2.69
N LEU A 111 -7.09 26.66 2.19
CA LEU A 111 -6.53 27.70 1.33
C LEU A 111 -5.42 28.50 2.05
N LYS A 112 -5.63 28.88 3.32
CA LYS A 112 -4.59 29.56 4.12
C LYS A 112 -3.34 28.70 4.37
N GLU A 113 -3.48 27.39 4.40
CA GLU A 113 -2.33 26.48 4.44
C GLU A 113 -1.64 26.40 3.08
N LEU A 114 -2.41 26.41 2.00
CA LEU A 114 -1.89 26.42 0.64
C LEU A 114 -1.16 27.73 0.31
N GLU A 115 -1.64 28.89 0.81
CA GLU A 115 -0.97 30.21 0.68
C GLU A 115 0.44 30.26 1.30
N LYS A 116 0.78 29.30 2.17
CA LYS A 116 2.10 29.17 2.78
C LYS A 116 3.03 28.24 2.03
N THR A 117 2.60 27.71 0.88
CA THR A 117 3.45 26.84 0.06
C THR A 117 4.39 27.68 -0.80
N ASP A 118 5.63 27.16 -0.99
CA ASP A 118 6.62 27.82 -1.84
C ASP A 118 6.56 27.33 -3.30
N VAL A 119 5.67 26.35 -3.59
CA VAL A 119 5.55 25.72 -4.92
C VAL A 119 4.47 26.33 -5.80
N VAL A 120 3.68 27.28 -5.29
CA VAL A 120 2.66 28.04 -6.04
C VAL A 120 2.80 29.53 -5.76
N GLU A 121 3.14 30.30 -6.78
CA GLU A 121 3.56 31.69 -6.62
C GLU A 121 2.43 32.71 -6.65
N SER A 122 1.19 32.34 -6.98
CA SER A 122 0.14 33.36 -7.17
C SER A 122 -1.19 33.05 -6.49
N ASN A 123 -1.80 34.01 -5.85
CA ASN A 123 -3.16 33.94 -5.30
C ASN A 123 -4.22 33.54 -6.34
N LYS A 124 -3.98 33.82 -7.62
CA LYS A 124 -4.88 33.41 -8.72
C LYS A 124 -4.81 31.91 -8.95
N ALA A 125 -3.62 31.31 -8.88
CA ALA A 125 -3.44 29.86 -8.97
C ALA A 125 -4.06 29.17 -7.76
N ILE A 126 -3.90 29.70 -6.54
CA ILE A 126 -4.48 29.14 -5.31
C ILE A 126 -6.01 29.05 -5.41
N ALA A 127 -6.69 30.01 -6.00
CA ALA A 127 -8.13 30.00 -6.19
C ALA A 127 -8.65 28.86 -7.11
N GLN A 128 -7.76 28.23 -7.88
CA GLN A 128 -8.09 27.09 -8.75
C GLN A 128 -8.17 25.77 -8.00
N TYR A 129 -7.61 25.67 -6.80
CA TYR A 129 -7.68 24.42 -6.02
C TYR A 129 -9.09 24.21 -5.46
N LYS A 130 -9.63 23.01 -5.66
CA LYS A 130 -11.00 22.66 -5.31
C LYS A 130 -11.10 21.51 -4.30
N MET A 131 -10.16 20.58 -4.34
CA MET A 131 -10.22 19.39 -3.50
C MET A 131 -8.95 19.22 -2.67
N VAL A 132 -9.13 18.65 -1.47
CA VAL A 132 -8.05 18.29 -0.56
C VAL A 132 -8.44 17.01 0.19
N ASN A 133 -7.45 16.17 0.58
CA ASN A 133 -7.75 15.01 1.41
C ASN A 133 -8.28 15.44 2.79
N THR A 134 -9.24 14.65 3.31
CA THR A 134 -10.00 14.98 4.52
C THR A 134 -9.11 15.04 5.76
N GLU A 135 -8.41 13.96 6.10
CA GLU A 135 -7.56 13.88 7.28
C GLU A 135 -6.25 13.12 6.99
N GLY A 136 -5.10 13.68 7.42
CA GLY A 136 -3.80 13.05 7.26
C GLY A 136 -2.66 13.95 7.71
N ASN A 137 -1.48 13.39 7.90
CA ASN A 137 -0.24 14.12 8.14
C ASN A 137 0.45 14.54 6.82
N SER A 138 -0.18 14.23 5.71
CA SER A 138 0.17 14.70 4.37
C SER A 138 -1.07 15.34 3.77
N LYS A 139 -0.93 16.53 3.20
CA LYS A 139 -1.98 17.20 2.45
C LYS A 139 -1.75 17.05 0.96
N GLN A 140 -2.84 16.79 0.24
CA GLN A 140 -2.85 16.58 -1.21
C GLN A 140 -3.90 17.52 -1.79
N TYR A 141 -3.47 18.47 -2.59
CA TYR A 141 -4.33 19.51 -3.16
C TYR A 141 -4.48 19.28 -4.66
N PHE A 142 -5.72 19.33 -5.12
CA PHE A 142 -6.08 19.08 -6.52
C PHE A 142 -6.78 20.33 -7.10
N PRO A 143 -6.24 20.90 -8.19
CA PRO A 143 -6.83 22.06 -8.86
C PRO A 143 -8.01 21.64 -9.76
N GLU A 144 -8.83 22.60 -10.15
CA GLU A 144 -9.90 22.40 -11.16
C GLU A 144 -9.31 22.16 -12.56
N GLU A 145 -8.24 22.86 -12.90
CA GLU A 145 -7.46 22.66 -14.11
C GLU A 145 -6.02 22.32 -13.74
N LEU A 146 -5.53 21.20 -14.24
CA LEU A 146 -4.17 20.77 -14.03
C LEU A 146 -3.24 21.40 -15.08
N GLY A 147 -2.16 22.00 -14.64
CA GLY A 147 -1.17 22.59 -15.51
C GLY A 147 0.05 23.08 -14.75
N LYS A 148 0.98 23.71 -15.47
CA LYS A 148 2.22 24.24 -14.90
C LYS A 148 1.99 25.22 -13.74
N ASP A 149 1.01 26.12 -13.88
CA ASP A 149 0.68 27.14 -12.86
C ASP A 149 -0.24 26.60 -11.76
N THR A 150 -0.84 25.44 -11.98
CA THR A 150 -1.79 24.77 -11.08
C THR A 150 -1.47 23.27 -10.99
N PRO A 151 -0.28 22.90 -10.47
CA PRO A 151 0.11 21.51 -10.31
C PRO A 151 -0.68 20.81 -9.20
N ILE A 152 -0.67 19.47 -9.15
CA ILE A 152 -1.03 18.75 -7.94
C ILE A 152 0.05 19.02 -6.90
N ILE A 153 -0.35 19.26 -5.65
CA ILE A 153 0.58 19.55 -4.56
C ILE A 153 0.44 18.46 -3.49
N MET A 154 1.57 17.90 -3.10
CA MET A 154 1.71 17.04 -1.94
C MET A 154 2.57 17.74 -0.89
N LYS A 155 2.03 17.93 0.32
CA LYS A 155 2.72 18.58 1.43
C LYS A 155 2.78 17.68 2.65
N LYS A 156 3.98 17.51 3.22
CA LYS A 156 4.19 16.77 4.48
C LYS A 156 5.27 17.45 5.30
N ASP A 157 4.93 17.84 6.52
CA ASP A 157 5.80 18.66 7.38
C ASP A 157 6.22 19.96 6.64
N LYS A 158 7.52 20.15 6.44
CA LYS A 158 8.09 21.28 5.68
C LYS A 158 8.35 20.96 4.21
N TYR A 159 8.11 19.73 3.77
CA TYR A 159 8.43 19.27 2.42
C TYR A 159 7.22 19.40 1.51
N GLU A 160 7.46 19.87 0.30
CA GLU A 160 6.43 20.12 -0.71
C GLU A 160 6.89 19.59 -2.05
N ILE A 161 6.00 18.87 -2.71
CA ILE A 161 6.17 18.33 -4.05
C ILE A 161 4.99 18.83 -4.88
N ALA A 162 5.26 19.57 -5.93
CA ALA A 162 4.27 19.94 -6.92
C ALA A 162 4.60 19.28 -8.25
N PHE A 163 3.60 18.78 -8.96
CA PHE A 163 3.80 18.13 -10.25
C PHE A 163 2.60 18.27 -11.17
N SER A 164 2.88 18.35 -12.47
CA SER A 164 1.86 18.39 -13.52
C SER A 164 2.41 17.82 -14.82
N GLN A 165 1.52 17.31 -15.65
CA GLN A 165 1.83 17.02 -17.06
C GLN A 165 1.66 18.27 -17.91
N LYS A 166 0.67 18.30 -18.79
CA LYS A 166 0.19 19.43 -19.56
C LYS A 166 -1.12 19.95 -18.95
N THR A 167 -1.61 21.08 -19.46
CA THR A 167 -2.91 21.60 -19.01
C THR A 167 -4.04 20.62 -19.40
N GLU A 168 -4.77 20.18 -18.40
CA GLU A 168 -5.92 19.26 -18.55
C GLU A 168 -7.08 19.73 -17.67
N LYS A 169 -8.30 19.51 -18.14
CA LYS A 169 -9.51 19.88 -17.40
C LYS A 169 -9.94 18.77 -16.45
N GLY A 170 -10.15 19.07 -15.17
CA GLY A 170 -10.50 18.11 -14.15
C GLY A 170 -12.02 17.88 -14.01
N GLU A 171 -12.42 16.63 -13.92
CA GLU A 171 -13.74 16.24 -13.40
C GLU A 171 -13.60 16.00 -11.89
N MET A 172 -14.08 16.96 -11.11
CA MET A 172 -14.03 16.87 -9.65
C MET A 172 -15.00 15.82 -9.12
N PRO A 173 -14.66 15.13 -8.00
CA PRO A 173 -15.55 14.18 -7.37
C PRO A 173 -16.87 14.85 -7.00
N LYS A 174 -17.98 14.18 -7.29
CA LYS A 174 -19.29 14.61 -6.79
C LYS A 174 -19.33 14.30 -5.30
N LYS A 175 -19.93 15.19 -4.49
CA LYS A 175 -20.13 15.00 -3.05
C LYS A 175 -20.77 13.63 -2.78
N SER A 176 -19.95 12.62 -2.49
CA SER A 176 -20.38 11.34 -1.92
C SER A 176 -19.32 10.91 -0.91
N ASP A 177 -19.74 10.40 0.23
CA ASP A 177 -18.82 9.82 1.20
C ASP A 177 -17.96 8.74 0.54
N GLY A 178 -16.64 8.91 0.57
CA GLY A 178 -15.67 7.94 0.09
C GLY A 178 -15.20 8.12 -1.36
N ASP A 179 -15.28 9.29 -1.95
CA ASP A 179 -14.60 9.61 -3.19
C ASP A 179 -13.13 9.96 -2.90
N TYR A 180 -12.20 9.16 -3.50
CA TYR A 180 -10.76 9.26 -3.28
C TYR A 180 -10.03 9.75 -4.54
N GLU A 181 -10.74 10.06 -5.62
CA GLU A 181 -10.16 10.26 -6.94
C GLU A 181 -10.59 11.56 -7.60
N VAL A 182 -9.67 12.14 -8.38
CA VAL A 182 -9.91 13.19 -9.35
C VAL A 182 -9.52 12.70 -10.73
N ILE A 183 -10.32 13.01 -11.75
CA ILE A 183 -10.04 12.61 -13.12
C ILE A 183 -9.84 13.87 -13.97
N TYR A 184 -8.67 13.99 -14.60
CA TYR A 184 -8.37 15.01 -15.59
C TYR A 184 -8.48 14.40 -16.98
N THR A 185 -9.19 15.07 -17.88
CA THR A 185 -9.43 14.62 -19.24
C THR A 185 -8.61 15.46 -20.21
N GLY A 186 -7.65 14.83 -20.85
CA GLY A 186 -6.88 15.40 -21.95
C GLY A 186 -7.49 15.05 -23.31
N GLU A 187 -6.77 15.38 -24.38
CA GLU A 187 -7.22 15.22 -25.75
C GLU A 187 -7.34 13.74 -26.14
N ASP A 188 -6.33 12.92 -25.81
CA ASP A 188 -6.22 11.50 -26.19
C ASP A 188 -6.23 10.53 -24.99
N SER A 189 -6.17 11.05 -23.79
CA SER A 189 -6.08 10.29 -22.55
C SER A 189 -6.90 10.92 -21.44
N ARG A 190 -7.09 10.17 -20.38
CA ARG A 190 -7.56 10.70 -19.11
C ARG A 190 -6.61 10.24 -18.01
N THR A 191 -6.33 11.12 -17.08
CA THR A 191 -5.48 10.82 -15.94
C THR A 191 -6.31 10.81 -14.67
N GLN A 192 -6.30 9.70 -13.97
CA GLN A 192 -6.96 9.51 -12.69
C GLN A 192 -5.90 9.62 -11.59
N TYR A 193 -6.11 10.54 -10.66
CA TYR A 193 -5.31 10.64 -9.44
C TYR A 193 -6.12 10.15 -8.25
N ILE A 194 -5.55 9.20 -7.49
CA ILE A 194 -6.18 8.61 -6.32
C ILE A 194 -5.39 9.06 -5.09
N SER A 195 -6.09 9.70 -4.15
CA SER A 195 -5.53 10.09 -2.86
C SER A 195 -5.29 8.87 -1.98
N LEU A 196 -4.06 8.71 -1.48
CA LEU A 196 -3.65 7.67 -0.55
C LEU A 196 -3.26 8.31 0.80
N ASN A 197 -3.19 7.51 1.86
CA ASN A 197 -2.77 8.00 3.19
C ASN A 197 -1.37 8.64 3.18
N ASN A 198 -0.48 8.12 2.33
CA ASN A 198 0.92 8.53 2.27
C ASN A 198 1.40 8.89 0.86
N GLY A 199 0.50 9.13 -0.09
CA GLY A 199 0.90 9.40 -1.46
C GLY A 199 -0.25 9.70 -2.40
N VAL A 200 0.06 9.75 -3.68
CA VAL A 200 -0.90 9.89 -4.77
C VAL A 200 -0.60 8.83 -5.82
N LYS A 201 -1.58 7.99 -6.10
CA LYS A 201 -1.53 7.06 -7.23
C LYS A 201 -2.01 7.76 -8.48
N GLU A 202 -1.29 7.58 -9.57
CA GLU A 202 -1.66 8.06 -10.88
C GLU A 202 -2.00 6.88 -11.79
N ASN A 203 -3.03 7.04 -12.61
CA ASN A 203 -3.36 6.12 -13.70
C ASN A 203 -3.59 6.95 -14.97
N VAL A 204 -2.67 6.92 -15.91
CA VAL A 204 -2.88 7.50 -17.23
C VAL A 204 -3.54 6.46 -18.12
N ILE A 205 -4.77 6.73 -18.59
CA ILE A 205 -5.62 5.78 -19.29
C ILE A 205 -5.72 6.19 -20.75
N PHE A 206 -5.11 5.41 -21.63
CA PHE A 206 -5.17 5.56 -23.08
C PHE A 206 -6.33 4.75 -23.66
N ASN A 207 -7.33 5.41 -24.23
CA ASN A 207 -8.46 4.71 -24.88
C ASN A 207 -8.08 4.07 -26.21
N SER A 208 -7.03 4.58 -26.83
CA SER A 208 -6.41 4.07 -28.06
C SER A 208 -4.91 4.26 -27.97
N ARG A 209 -4.16 3.80 -28.97
CA ARG A 209 -2.72 4.05 -29.02
C ARG A 209 -2.44 5.55 -28.94
N PRO A 210 -1.61 6.02 -27.98
CA PRO A 210 -1.22 7.43 -27.90
C PRO A 210 -0.39 7.82 -29.14
N ALA A 211 -0.51 9.09 -29.55
CA ALA A 211 0.27 9.65 -30.66
C ALA A 211 1.76 9.70 -30.33
N GLU A 212 2.07 10.06 -29.09
CA GLU A 212 3.44 10.14 -28.55
C GLU A 212 3.76 8.91 -27.70
N ASN A 213 5.02 8.44 -27.78
CA ASN A 213 5.51 7.34 -26.96
C ASN A 213 6.19 7.85 -25.68
N THR A 214 5.92 9.09 -25.28
CA THR A 214 6.49 9.70 -24.08
C THR A 214 5.43 10.52 -23.35
N ILE A 215 5.53 10.52 -22.00
CA ILE A 215 4.81 11.47 -21.15
C ILE A 215 5.84 12.27 -20.37
N THR A 216 5.63 13.57 -20.29
CA THR A 216 6.57 14.46 -19.59
C THR A 216 5.84 15.24 -18.50
N TYR A 217 6.47 15.24 -17.32
CA TYR A 217 6.01 15.95 -16.14
C TYR A 217 7.01 17.04 -15.78
N GLU A 218 6.51 18.14 -15.26
CA GLU A 218 7.29 19.13 -14.54
C GLU A 218 7.07 18.97 -13.04
N TYR A 219 8.16 18.96 -12.27
CA TYR A 219 8.14 18.88 -10.81
C TYR A 219 8.81 20.12 -10.22
N VAL A 220 8.23 20.63 -9.13
CA VAL A 220 8.84 21.61 -8.23
C VAL A 220 9.02 20.95 -6.87
N LEU A 221 10.23 20.99 -6.33
CA LEU A 221 10.60 20.37 -5.07
C LEU A 221 11.16 21.41 -4.12
N ASN A 222 10.44 21.70 -3.04
CA ASN A 222 10.93 22.65 -2.05
C ASN A 222 11.97 21.98 -1.12
N GLY A 223 13.24 22.41 -1.21
CA GLY A 223 14.36 21.93 -0.39
C GLY A 223 14.69 20.43 -0.58
N MET A 224 14.39 19.88 -1.77
CA MET A 224 14.62 18.48 -2.11
C MET A 224 15.19 18.34 -3.53
N TYR A 225 15.71 17.16 -3.85
CA TYR A 225 16.21 16.82 -5.19
C TYR A 225 15.83 15.39 -5.57
N MET A 226 15.89 15.06 -6.86
CA MET A 226 15.60 13.73 -7.41
C MET A 226 16.87 12.98 -7.79
N GLU A 227 16.84 11.67 -7.62
CA GLU A 227 17.83 10.72 -8.17
C GLU A 227 17.09 9.53 -8.78
N LEU A 228 17.48 9.13 -9.97
CA LEU A 228 17.00 7.93 -10.63
C LEU A 228 17.93 6.75 -10.29
N ASP A 229 17.36 5.71 -9.69
CA ASP A 229 18.02 4.41 -9.62
C ASP A 229 17.79 3.66 -10.93
N GLU A 230 18.78 3.66 -11.82
CA GLU A 230 18.67 3.00 -13.13
C GLU A 230 18.47 1.49 -13.05
N LYS A 231 18.85 0.85 -11.93
CA LYS A 231 18.68 -0.60 -11.76
C LYS A 231 17.25 -0.97 -11.48
N THR A 232 16.58 -0.17 -10.67
CA THR A 232 15.20 -0.42 -10.23
C THR A 232 14.20 0.44 -10.98
N ASN A 233 14.65 1.42 -11.75
CA ASN A 233 13.83 2.41 -12.43
C ASN A 233 12.86 3.14 -11.46
N VAL A 234 13.34 3.42 -10.25
CA VAL A 234 12.63 4.17 -9.20
C VAL A 234 13.28 5.54 -9.04
N ILE A 235 12.48 6.59 -8.96
CA ILE A 235 12.99 7.93 -8.67
C ILE A 235 12.88 8.18 -7.16
N GLY A 236 14.03 8.32 -6.49
CA GLY A 236 14.11 8.76 -5.11
C GLY A 236 14.05 10.28 -5.00
N ILE A 237 13.34 10.82 -4.00
CA ILE A 237 13.29 12.24 -3.67
C ILE A 237 13.90 12.42 -2.29
N TYR A 238 14.97 13.21 -2.21
CA TYR A 238 15.84 13.35 -1.05
C TYR A 238 15.88 14.79 -0.55
N ASP A 239 16.03 14.97 0.75
CA ASP A 239 16.32 16.29 1.33
C ASP A 239 17.81 16.66 1.13
N GLU A 240 18.16 17.90 1.43
CA GLU A 240 19.53 18.43 1.32
C GLU A 240 20.58 17.62 2.11
N LYS A 241 20.13 16.80 3.08
CA LYS A 241 20.99 15.92 3.87
C LYS A 241 21.12 14.51 3.29
N GLY A 242 20.57 14.28 2.10
CA GLY A 242 20.58 12.97 1.45
C GLY A 242 19.61 11.94 2.05
N LYS A 243 18.65 12.39 2.86
CA LYS A 243 17.64 11.50 3.42
C LYS A 243 16.43 11.42 2.49
N LYS A 244 16.10 10.20 2.03
CA LYS A 244 14.92 9.95 1.20
C LYS A 244 13.63 10.39 1.93
N LYS A 245 12.83 11.21 1.27
CA LYS A 245 11.55 11.74 1.77
C LYS A 245 10.35 11.19 1.01
N ALA A 246 10.53 10.98 -0.28
CA ALA A 246 9.50 10.42 -1.15
C ALA A 246 10.16 9.59 -2.25
N TYR A 247 9.35 8.88 -3.01
CA TYR A 247 9.80 8.20 -4.21
C TYR A 247 8.65 8.07 -5.21
N ILE A 248 8.99 7.93 -6.48
CA ILE A 248 8.07 7.57 -7.56
C ILE A 248 8.40 6.14 -7.94
N SER A 249 7.40 5.26 -7.85
CA SER A 249 7.57 3.83 -8.17
C SER A 249 7.91 3.64 -9.64
N SER A 250 8.52 2.51 -9.96
CA SER A 250 8.73 2.12 -11.35
C SER A 250 7.37 1.92 -12.05
N PRO A 251 7.15 2.52 -13.23
CA PRO A 251 5.88 2.47 -13.91
C PRO A 251 5.69 1.16 -14.69
N TYR A 252 4.45 0.82 -14.95
CA TYR A 252 4.09 -0.29 -15.84
C TYR A 252 2.88 0.06 -16.70
N LEU A 253 2.75 -0.61 -17.86
CA LEU A 253 1.55 -0.59 -18.68
C LEU A 253 0.75 -1.87 -18.41
N CYS A 254 -0.57 -1.72 -18.29
CA CYS A 254 -1.51 -2.83 -18.21
C CYS A 254 -2.65 -2.61 -19.18
N ASP A 255 -2.98 -3.61 -19.97
CA ASP A 255 -4.11 -3.52 -20.89
C ASP A 255 -5.46 -3.80 -20.19
N SER A 256 -6.57 -3.62 -20.91
CA SER A 256 -7.91 -3.76 -20.34
C SER A 256 -8.28 -5.18 -19.89
N THR A 257 -7.48 -6.19 -20.21
CA THR A 257 -7.68 -7.56 -19.71
C THR A 257 -7.23 -7.75 -18.26
N GLY A 258 -6.35 -6.84 -17.75
CA GLY A 258 -5.76 -6.96 -16.43
C GLY A 258 -4.72 -8.07 -16.29
N THR A 259 -4.33 -8.72 -17.39
CA THR A 259 -3.39 -9.85 -17.40
C THR A 259 -2.22 -9.69 -18.35
N ASN A 260 -2.24 -8.66 -19.19
CA ASN A 260 -1.18 -8.35 -20.15
C ASN A 260 -0.49 -7.05 -19.75
N TYR A 261 0.80 -7.13 -19.38
CA TYR A 261 1.59 -6.05 -18.81
C TYR A 261 2.85 -5.79 -19.60
N SER A 262 3.32 -4.55 -19.59
CA SER A 262 4.69 -4.19 -19.94
C SER A 262 5.35 -3.37 -18.85
N PHE A 263 6.61 -3.70 -18.54
CA PHE A 263 7.48 -2.99 -17.61
C PHE A 263 8.67 -2.33 -18.31
N ASN A 264 8.62 -2.31 -19.64
CA ASN A 264 9.67 -1.69 -20.45
C ASN A 264 9.40 -0.19 -20.64
N ILE A 265 9.10 0.49 -19.55
CA ILE A 265 8.98 1.95 -19.46
C ILE A 265 10.26 2.47 -18.82
N LYS A 266 10.82 3.56 -19.32
CA LYS A 266 12.04 4.16 -18.81
C LYS A 266 11.78 5.57 -18.34
N TYR A 267 12.25 5.87 -17.13
CA TYR A 267 12.38 7.24 -16.68
C TYR A 267 13.65 7.89 -17.25
N ASP A 268 13.51 9.15 -17.61
CA ASP A 268 14.59 10.10 -17.77
C ASP A 268 14.30 11.31 -16.89
N ILE A 269 15.29 11.77 -16.12
CA ILE A 269 15.14 12.93 -15.23
C ILE A 269 16.15 14.01 -15.57
N LYS A 270 15.67 15.26 -15.58
CA LYS A 270 16.50 16.41 -15.86
C LYS A 270 16.26 17.52 -14.85
N ASN A 271 17.34 17.97 -14.22
CA ASN A 271 17.30 19.17 -13.38
C ASN A 271 17.41 20.43 -14.26
N ASN A 272 16.46 21.34 -14.12
CA ASN A 272 16.42 22.62 -14.84
C ASN A 272 16.65 23.82 -13.90
N GLY A 273 17.25 23.61 -12.73
CA GLY A 273 17.41 24.61 -11.67
C GLY A 273 16.30 24.49 -10.65
N ASP A 274 15.28 25.34 -10.76
CA ASP A 274 14.16 25.36 -9.80
C ASP A 274 13.11 24.27 -10.07
N THR A 275 13.16 23.62 -11.24
CA THR A 275 12.25 22.59 -11.66
C THR A 275 12.98 21.31 -12.11
N TRP A 276 12.27 20.20 -12.07
CA TRP A 276 12.70 18.92 -12.62
C TRP A 276 11.76 18.48 -13.72
N THR A 277 12.32 17.98 -14.80
CA THR A 277 11.54 17.30 -15.83
C THR A 277 11.71 15.80 -15.65
N VAL A 278 10.59 15.07 -15.58
CA VAL A 278 10.56 13.61 -15.59
C VAL A 278 9.87 13.18 -16.88
N THR A 279 10.53 12.38 -17.68
CA THR A 279 9.99 11.83 -18.92
C THR A 279 9.86 10.32 -18.80
N GLU A 280 8.69 9.80 -19.12
CA GLU A 280 8.38 8.37 -19.20
C GLU A 280 8.38 7.94 -20.66
N ALA A 281 9.36 7.12 -21.06
CA ALA A 281 9.41 6.52 -22.38
C ALA A 281 8.63 5.21 -22.37
N LEU A 282 7.48 5.18 -23.05
CA LEU A 282 6.54 4.06 -23.08
C LEU A 282 7.02 2.92 -23.97
N ASP A 283 6.60 1.69 -23.66
CA ASP A 283 6.88 0.52 -24.51
C ASP A 283 6.08 0.55 -25.82
N GLU A 284 6.69 1.05 -26.86
CA GLU A 284 6.09 1.12 -28.20
C GLU A 284 5.68 -0.26 -28.74
N LYS A 285 6.44 -1.32 -28.43
CA LYS A 285 6.12 -2.67 -28.90
C LYS A 285 4.84 -3.18 -28.26
N PHE A 286 4.67 -2.94 -26.98
CA PHE A 286 3.46 -3.27 -26.26
C PHE A 286 2.27 -2.49 -26.81
N LEU A 287 2.38 -1.17 -26.95
CA LEU A 287 1.31 -0.30 -27.44
C LEU A 287 0.89 -0.62 -28.90
N ASN A 288 1.81 -1.13 -29.75
CA ASN A 288 1.54 -1.52 -31.13
C ASN A 288 1.16 -2.99 -31.29
N SER A 289 1.19 -3.81 -30.23
CA SER A 289 0.88 -5.23 -30.33
C SER A 289 -0.60 -5.46 -30.67
N LYS A 290 -0.87 -6.43 -31.53
CA LYS A 290 -2.25 -6.87 -31.84
C LYS A 290 -2.92 -7.57 -30.65
N ASP A 291 -2.12 -8.06 -29.72
CA ASP A 291 -2.58 -8.74 -28.51
C ASP A 291 -2.97 -7.76 -27.41
N THR A 292 -2.46 -6.52 -27.46
CA THR A 292 -2.80 -5.46 -26.51
C THR A 292 -4.24 -4.98 -26.71
N LYS A 293 -5.01 -4.96 -25.65
CA LYS A 293 -6.42 -4.54 -25.62
C LYS A 293 -6.58 -3.19 -24.94
N TYR A 294 -6.99 -2.19 -25.68
CA TYR A 294 -7.31 -0.87 -25.13
C TYR A 294 -8.65 -0.86 -24.36
N PRO A 295 -8.82 -0.01 -23.32
CA PRO A 295 -7.86 0.96 -22.85
C PRO A 295 -6.61 0.33 -22.18
N VAL A 296 -5.47 1.00 -22.34
CA VAL A 296 -4.22 0.68 -21.66
C VAL A 296 -4.00 1.69 -20.54
N THR A 297 -3.62 1.22 -19.36
CA THR A 297 -3.32 2.06 -18.20
C THR A 297 -1.82 2.06 -17.92
N LEU A 298 -1.24 3.23 -17.79
CA LEU A 298 0.10 3.46 -17.23
C LEU A 298 -0.07 3.83 -15.76
N ASP A 299 0.68 3.18 -14.88
CA ASP A 299 0.58 3.30 -13.42
C ASP A 299 1.94 3.66 -12.79
N PRO A 300 2.29 4.93 -12.67
CA PRO A 300 3.24 5.40 -11.67
C PRO A 300 2.51 5.78 -10.38
N THR A 301 3.16 5.61 -9.23
CA THR A 301 2.63 6.06 -7.94
C THR A 301 3.71 6.80 -7.17
N MET A 302 3.36 7.95 -6.59
CA MET A 302 4.26 8.71 -5.74
C MET A 302 3.89 8.55 -4.27
N TYR A 303 4.88 8.17 -3.46
CA TYR A 303 4.74 7.96 -2.03
C TYR A 303 5.69 8.85 -1.23
N TRP A 304 5.20 9.37 -0.09
CA TRP A 304 6.09 9.79 0.97
C TRP A 304 6.71 8.56 1.63
N THR A 305 8.01 8.62 1.94
CA THR A 305 8.60 7.57 2.76
C THR A 305 7.95 7.61 4.14
N SER A 306 7.42 6.50 4.57
CA SER A 306 7.01 6.30 5.95
C SER A 306 8.16 5.65 6.73
N LYS A 307 8.16 5.76 8.05
CA LYS A 307 8.91 4.83 8.89
C LYS A 307 8.03 3.59 9.01
N ASP A 308 8.14 2.73 8.02
CA ASP A 308 7.24 1.62 7.84
C ASP A 308 7.35 0.63 8.98
N THR A 309 6.22 0.18 9.42
CA THR A 309 6.06 -0.90 10.39
C THR A 309 5.93 -2.25 9.72
N VAL A 310 5.57 -2.24 8.43
CA VAL A 310 5.61 -3.42 7.57
C VAL A 310 6.29 -3.04 6.27
N ASP A 311 7.39 -3.72 5.95
CA ASP A 311 7.95 -3.71 4.61
C ASP A 311 7.23 -4.79 3.83
N ALA A 312 6.70 -4.45 2.67
CA ALA A 312 6.07 -5.38 1.76
C ALA A 312 6.68 -5.28 0.37
N SER A 313 6.93 -6.39 -0.26
CA SER A 313 7.43 -6.47 -1.63
C SER A 313 6.73 -7.59 -2.39
N ASN A 314 6.54 -7.41 -3.68
CA ASN A 314 5.89 -8.38 -4.54
C ASN A 314 6.75 -8.74 -5.76
N PRO A 315 7.92 -9.40 -5.55
CA PRO A 315 8.77 -9.81 -6.65
C PRO A 315 8.04 -10.74 -7.63
N THR A 316 8.14 -10.44 -8.92
CA THR A 316 7.45 -11.18 -9.97
C THR A 316 8.38 -11.53 -11.13
N SER A 317 8.27 -12.75 -11.66
CA SER A 317 9.19 -13.30 -12.65
C SER A 317 8.97 -12.79 -14.08
N GLY A 318 7.79 -12.29 -14.39
CA GLY A 318 7.47 -11.74 -15.72
C GLY A 318 8.03 -10.33 -15.95
N TYR A 319 8.55 -9.71 -14.91
CA TYR A 319 9.15 -8.39 -14.93
C TYR A 319 10.62 -8.46 -15.33
N PRO A 320 11.22 -7.36 -15.78
CA PRO A 320 12.67 -7.27 -15.82
C PRO A 320 13.22 -7.74 -14.48
N ALA A 321 14.22 -8.59 -14.52
CA ALA A 321 14.73 -9.32 -13.35
C ALA A 321 15.18 -8.43 -12.17
N ASN A 322 15.32 -7.15 -12.41
CA ASN A 322 15.73 -6.10 -11.50
C ASN A 322 14.62 -5.07 -11.19
N TYR A 323 13.37 -5.38 -11.50
CA TYR A 323 12.25 -4.49 -11.20
C TYR A 323 11.80 -4.64 -9.74
N VAL A 324 11.77 -3.53 -9.00
CA VAL A 324 11.26 -3.47 -7.62
C VAL A 324 9.78 -3.17 -7.66
N ILE A 325 8.98 -4.05 -7.07
CA ILE A 325 7.56 -3.82 -6.86
C ILE A 325 7.36 -3.62 -5.37
N ASP A 326 6.98 -2.40 -5.01
CA ASP A 326 6.43 -2.14 -3.69
C ASP A 326 5.14 -2.96 -3.54
N GLY A 327 5.07 -3.76 -2.47
CA GLY A 327 3.90 -4.60 -2.21
C GLY A 327 2.61 -3.84 -1.97
N GLY A 328 2.69 -2.50 -1.76
CA GLY A 328 1.54 -1.62 -1.65
C GLY A 328 0.35 -2.23 -0.90
N ASN A 329 -0.85 -1.91 -1.37
CA ASN A 329 -2.09 -2.46 -0.83
C ASN A 329 -2.56 -3.75 -1.55
N GLU A 330 -1.91 -4.14 -2.64
CA GLU A 330 -2.29 -5.30 -3.46
C GLU A 330 -1.06 -6.10 -3.85
N MET A 331 -1.12 -7.42 -3.67
CA MET A 331 -0.03 -8.34 -4.01
C MET A 331 -0.53 -9.45 -4.91
N LEU A 332 0.26 -9.78 -5.93
CA LEU A 332 0.02 -10.88 -6.85
C LEU A 332 0.76 -12.14 -6.32
N VAL A 333 0.04 -13.22 -6.07
CA VAL A 333 0.63 -14.45 -5.54
C VAL A 333 0.27 -15.65 -6.43
N GLY A 334 1.29 -16.40 -6.84
CA GLY A 334 1.14 -17.60 -7.65
C GLY A 334 1.44 -17.38 -9.14
N LYS A 335 0.93 -18.25 -9.99
CA LYS A 335 1.04 -18.16 -11.44
C LYS A 335 -0.06 -17.22 -11.95
N ILE A 336 0.34 -16.06 -12.47
CA ILE A 336 -0.58 -15.04 -12.97
C ILE A 336 -0.88 -15.30 -14.45
N SER A 337 0.17 -15.64 -15.21
CA SER A 337 0.10 -16.05 -16.61
C SER A 337 1.28 -16.96 -16.95
N GLU A 338 1.40 -17.40 -18.22
CA GLU A 338 2.55 -18.21 -18.65
C GLU A 338 3.86 -17.43 -18.47
N GLY A 339 4.79 -18.00 -17.68
CA GLY A 339 6.07 -17.36 -17.36
C GLY A 339 6.00 -16.20 -16.34
N PHE A 340 4.82 -15.90 -15.79
CA PHE A 340 4.61 -14.81 -14.86
C PHE A 340 4.15 -15.32 -13.49
N TYR A 341 5.05 -15.27 -12.50
CA TYR A 341 4.83 -15.75 -11.14
C TYR A 341 5.09 -14.61 -10.15
N GLY A 342 4.21 -14.45 -9.16
CA GLY A 342 4.36 -13.49 -8.07
C GLY A 342 4.54 -14.16 -6.72
N GLN A 343 5.31 -13.51 -5.85
CA GLN A 343 5.45 -13.86 -4.42
C GLN A 343 5.22 -12.61 -3.59
N ALA A 344 4.51 -12.73 -2.48
CA ALA A 344 4.38 -11.66 -1.49
C ALA A 344 5.40 -11.89 -0.38
N ILE A 345 6.19 -10.88 -0.07
CA ILE A 345 7.18 -10.90 1.01
C ILE A 345 6.85 -9.76 1.97
N MET A 346 6.77 -10.06 3.27
CA MET A 346 6.37 -9.11 4.30
C MET A 346 7.29 -9.19 5.51
N LYS A 347 7.60 -8.04 6.10
CA LYS A 347 8.41 -7.92 7.32
C LYS A 347 7.78 -6.91 8.27
N TRP A 348 7.45 -7.35 9.48
CA TRP A 348 6.85 -6.52 10.53
C TRP A 348 7.91 -5.95 11.45
N ARG A 349 8.18 -4.65 11.34
CA ARG A 349 9.17 -3.97 12.17
C ARG A 349 8.63 -3.63 13.55
N GLY A 350 9.39 -3.94 14.59
CA GLY A 350 9.04 -3.62 15.98
C GLY A 350 8.02 -4.57 16.61
N LEU A 351 7.60 -5.62 15.90
CA LEU A 351 6.70 -6.63 16.42
C LEU A 351 7.37 -7.46 17.53
N GLU A 352 8.65 -7.80 17.37
CA GLU A 352 9.45 -8.54 18.36
C GLU A 352 9.45 -7.84 19.72
N GLU A 353 9.72 -6.53 19.75
CA GLU A 353 9.70 -5.77 21.01
C GLU A 353 8.33 -5.76 21.67
N ARG A 354 7.29 -5.72 20.85
CA ARG A 354 5.90 -5.72 21.31
C ARG A 354 5.50 -7.05 21.94
N LEU A 355 6.04 -8.15 21.43
CA LEU A 355 5.73 -9.52 21.83
C LEU A 355 6.73 -10.10 22.84
N LYS A 356 7.84 -9.43 23.09
CA LYS A 356 8.86 -9.88 24.04
C LYS A 356 8.24 -10.27 25.37
N ASN A 357 8.57 -11.48 25.84
CA ASN A 357 8.04 -12.06 27.08
C ASN A 357 6.50 -12.22 27.10
N LYS A 358 5.87 -12.39 25.94
CA LYS A 358 4.44 -12.69 25.83
C LYS A 358 4.24 -14.13 25.35
N PHE A 359 3.28 -14.80 25.96
CA PHE A 359 2.80 -16.08 25.45
C PHE A 359 1.77 -15.82 24.35
N ILE A 360 1.96 -16.44 23.19
CA ILE A 360 1.07 -16.28 22.02
C ILE A 360 0.19 -17.52 21.92
N SER A 361 -1.10 -17.37 22.21
CA SER A 361 -2.07 -18.45 22.08
C SER A 361 -2.60 -18.61 20.66
N LEU A 362 -2.67 -17.51 19.90
CA LEU A 362 -3.17 -17.46 18.52
C LEU A 362 -2.41 -16.37 17.75
N ALA A 363 -2.01 -16.67 16.52
CA ALA A 363 -1.51 -15.69 15.58
C ALA A 363 -2.04 -16.01 14.17
N VAL A 364 -2.74 -15.07 13.55
CA VAL A 364 -3.29 -15.23 12.20
C VAL A 364 -2.95 -14.02 11.34
N LEU A 365 -2.57 -14.30 10.09
CA LEU A 365 -2.43 -13.33 9.03
C LEU A 365 -3.75 -13.24 8.28
N ASN A 366 -4.39 -12.08 8.32
CA ASN A 366 -5.61 -11.83 7.56
C ASN A 366 -5.26 -11.34 6.15
N VAL A 367 -5.84 -11.98 5.15
CA VAL A 367 -5.72 -11.58 3.76
C VAL A 367 -7.11 -11.42 3.13
N ASP A 368 -7.32 -10.30 2.44
CA ASP A 368 -8.51 -10.05 1.64
C ASP A 368 -8.23 -10.44 0.19
N ILE A 369 -9.04 -11.33 -0.38
CA ILE A 369 -8.86 -11.79 -1.76
C ILE A 369 -9.65 -10.87 -2.70
N LYS A 370 -8.92 -10.06 -3.47
CA LYS A 370 -9.52 -9.19 -4.47
C LYS A 370 -9.98 -9.95 -5.71
N GLU A 371 -9.12 -10.85 -6.19
CA GLU A 371 -9.35 -11.67 -7.36
C GLU A 371 -8.70 -13.05 -7.17
N VAL A 372 -9.30 -14.08 -7.74
CA VAL A 372 -8.75 -15.44 -7.74
C VAL A 372 -8.95 -16.08 -9.11
N VAL A 373 -7.89 -16.72 -9.62
CA VAL A 373 -7.92 -17.47 -10.88
C VAL A 373 -7.61 -18.93 -10.57
N GLY A 374 -8.49 -19.82 -10.97
CA GLY A 374 -8.37 -21.25 -10.71
C GLY A 374 -8.56 -21.63 -9.23
N ASN A 375 -7.87 -22.66 -8.79
CA ASN A 375 -7.87 -23.14 -7.41
C ASN A 375 -6.46 -23.04 -6.82
N PRO A 376 -5.97 -21.86 -6.45
CA PRO A 376 -4.61 -21.70 -5.93
C PRO A 376 -4.45 -22.32 -4.56
N VAL A 377 -3.22 -22.75 -4.27
CA VAL A 377 -2.74 -23.09 -2.94
C VAL A 377 -1.77 -21.99 -2.53
N ILE A 378 -2.05 -21.27 -1.44
CA ILE A 378 -1.13 -20.29 -0.86
C ILE A 378 -0.39 -20.95 0.29
N ASN A 379 0.93 -21.00 0.16
CA ASN A 379 1.84 -21.49 1.18
C ASN A 379 2.60 -20.33 1.81
N ILE A 380 2.78 -20.37 3.14
CA ILE A 380 3.54 -19.38 3.91
C ILE A 380 4.80 -20.04 4.43
N TYR A 381 5.94 -19.36 4.21
CA TYR A 381 7.26 -19.77 4.66
C TYR A 381 7.95 -18.60 5.38
N PRO A 382 8.81 -18.86 6.38
CA PRO A 382 9.70 -17.86 6.93
C PRO A 382 10.70 -17.36 5.88
N VAL A 383 11.04 -16.08 5.95
CA VAL A 383 12.18 -15.51 5.21
C VAL A 383 13.40 -15.51 6.12
N GLU A 384 14.50 -16.12 5.69
CA GLU A 384 15.69 -16.34 6.53
C GLU A 384 16.71 -15.21 6.45
N GLU A 385 16.64 -14.38 5.42
CA GLU A 385 17.59 -13.31 5.17
C GLU A 385 16.99 -11.95 5.51
N ASN A 386 17.85 -11.03 5.95
CA ASN A 386 17.44 -9.63 6.07
C ASN A 386 17.36 -9.00 4.66
N TRP A 387 16.35 -8.19 4.42
CA TRP A 387 16.11 -7.57 3.13
C TRP A 387 15.63 -6.12 3.27
N ASP A 388 15.82 -5.35 2.21
CA ASP A 388 15.35 -3.96 2.08
C ASP A 388 14.35 -3.89 0.94
N VAL A 389 13.18 -3.31 1.20
CA VAL A 389 12.08 -3.19 0.23
C VAL A 389 12.51 -2.52 -1.08
N SER A 390 13.42 -1.55 -1.00
CA SER A 390 13.93 -0.84 -2.18
C SER A 390 14.91 -1.64 -3.04
N GLN A 391 15.29 -2.85 -2.62
CA GLN A 391 16.27 -3.69 -3.29
C GLN A 391 15.71 -5.05 -3.73
N VAL A 392 14.48 -5.39 -3.33
CA VAL A 392 13.89 -6.70 -3.63
C VAL A 392 13.35 -6.72 -5.06
N THR A 393 13.93 -7.60 -5.86
CA THR A 393 13.48 -7.95 -7.21
C THR A 393 13.25 -9.46 -7.29
N TRP A 394 12.79 -9.98 -8.41
CA TRP A 394 12.69 -11.44 -8.58
C TRP A 394 14.02 -12.17 -8.39
N ASN A 395 15.13 -11.56 -8.85
CA ASN A 395 16.47 -12.15 -8.76
C ASN A 395 17.16 -11.91 -7.42
N THR A 396 16.80 -10.85 -6.70
CA THR A 396 17.43 -10.48 -5.42
C THR A 396 16.51 -10.70 -4.22
N LYS A 397 15.35 -11.33 -4.44
CA LYS A 397 14.46 -11.68 -3.34
C LYS A 397 15.17 -12.61 -2.35
N PRO A 398 14.94 -12.41 -1.05
CA PRO A 398 15.54 -13.25 -0.04
C PRO A 398 15.08 -14.70 -0.19
N SER A 399 15.91 -15.63 0.24
CA SER A 399 15.54 -17.04 0.36
C SER A 399 14.51 -17.25 1.46
N ASN A 400 13.66 -18.22 1.28
CA ASN A 400 12.75 -18.70 2.31
C ASN A 400 13.24 -20.03 2.88
N SER A 401 12.85 -20.31 4.11
CA SER A 401 13.01 -21.61 4.74
C SER A 401 12.23 -22.69 3.97
N ASP A 402 12.68 -23.92 4.05
CA ASP A 402 11.91 -25.10 3.58
C ASP A 402 10.76 -25.46 4.55
N GLU A 403 10.70 -24.84 5.73
CA GLU A 403 9.69 -25.12 6.74
C GLU A 403 8.36 -24.44 6.39
N LEU A 404 7.38 -25.23 6.00
CA LEU A 404 6.02 -24.74 5.76
C LEU A 404 5.37 -24.31 7.09
N ILE A 405 4.95 -23.04 7.16
CA ILE A 405 4.21 -22.48 8.30
C ILE A 405 2.72 -22.76 8.16
N SER A 406 2.16 -22.42 7.00
CA SER A 406 0.73 -22.56 6.73
C SER A 406 0.47 -22.83 5.26
N SER A 407 -0.60 -23.55 4.97
CA SER A 407 -1.09 -23.81 3.61
C SER A 407 -2.60 -23.67 3.57
N GLN A 408 -3.10 -22.91 2.63
CA GLN A 408 -4.53 -22.64 2.48
C GLN A 408 -4.97 -22.77 1.03
N THR A 409 -6.16 -23.34 0.85
CA THR A 409 -6.86 -23.52 -0.44
C THR A 409 -8.29 -22.99 -0.35
N GLY A 410 -9.02 -23.07 -1.44
CA GLY A 410 -10.45 -22.72 -1.47
C GLY A 410 -10.72 -21.23 -1.38
N PHE A 411 -9.85 -20.42 -1.97
CA PHE A 411 -10.04 -18.98 -2.00
C PHE A 411 -11.20 -18.56 -2.92
N GLU A 412 -11.96 -17.58 -2.46
CA GLU A 412 -13.05 -16.96 -3.21
C GLU A 412 -12.85 -15.45 -3.26
N GLN A 413 -13.13 -14.88 -4.42
CA GLN A 413 -13.03 -13.44 -4.65
C GLN A 413 -13.91 -12.64 -3.67
N GLY A 414 -13.38 -11.57 -3.12
CA GLY A 414 -14.05 -10.66 -2.19
C GLY A 414 -14.18 -11.21 -0.76
N LYS A 415 -13.57 -12.34 -0.44
CA LYS A 415 -13.57 -12.92 0.91
C LYS A 415 -12.27 -12.67 1.66
N ARG A 416 -12.38 -12.63 2.99
CA ARG A 416 -11.25 -12.58 3.93
C ARG A 416 -10.91 -13.98 4.43
N TYR A 417 -9.62 -14.27 4.52
CA TYR A 417 -9.08 -15.52 5.04
C TYR A 417 -8.10 -15.26 6.19
N ASN A 418 -8.07 -16.17 7.14
CA ASN A 418 -7.20 -16.16 8.31
C ASN A 418 -6.16 -17.26 8.14
N LEU A 419 -4.94 -16.90 7.80
CA LEU A 419 -3.83 -17.84 7.64
C LEU A 419 -3.12 -18.01 8.97
N ASP A 420 -3.01 -19.24 9.48
CA ASP A 420 -2.33 -19.50 10.75
C ASP A 420 -0.82 -19.28 10.61
N VAL A 421 -0.28 -18.37 11.42
CA VAL A 421 1.15 -18.05 11.48
C VAL A 421 1.75 -18.22 12.89
N LYS A 422 1.01 -18.87 13.79
CA LYS A 422 1.42 -19.05 15.18
C LYS A 422 2.78 -19.74 15.30
N LYS A 423 3.00 -20.79 14.54
CA LYS A 423 4.25 -21.57 14.57
C LYS A 423 5.49 -20.72 14.27
N TRP A 424 5.37 -19.79 13.32
CA TRP A 424 6.44 -18.82 13.01
C TRP A 424 6.65 -17.85 14.17
N MET A 425 5.55 -17.27 14.69
CA MET A 425 5.61 -16.30 15.79
C MET A 425 6.23 -16.86 17.07
N GLU A 426 6.02 -18.14 17.36
CA GLU A 426 6.62 -18.83 18.50
C GLU A 426 8.15 -19.01 18.35
N LYS A 427 8.67 -19.13 17.12
CA LYS A 427 10.10 -19.28 16.85
C LYS A 427 10.86 -17.96 16.92
N ASP A 428 10.34 -16.94 16.28
CA ASP A 428 11.08 -15.70 16.00
C ASP A 428 10.80 -14.56 17.00
N CYS A 429 9.75 -14.69 17.82
CA CYS A 429 9.35 -13.65 18.78
C CYS A 429 9.52 -14.03 20.26
N ILE A 430 10.02 -15.22 20.60
CA ILE A 430 10.18 -15.72 21.97
C ILE A 430 11.66 -15.94 22.33
N TRP A 431 12.47 -14.91 22.16
CA TRP A 431 13.85 -14.91 22.71
C TRP A 431 14.06 -13.84 23.74
#